data_84a4f68ecf98c00653c6c7434a374da1
#
_entry.id   84a4f68ecf98c00653c6c7434a374da1
#
_cell.length_a   1.000
_cell.length_b   1.000
_cell.length_c   1.000
_cell.angle_alpha   90.00
_cell.angle_beta   90.00
_cell.angle_gamma   90.00
#
_symmetry.space_group_name_H-M   'P 1'
#
loop_
_entity.id
_entity.type
_entity.pdbx_description
1 polymer ?
#
loop_
_entity_poly.entity_id
_entity_poly.type
_entity_poly.pdbx_seq_one_letter_code
_entity_poly.pdbx_strand_id
1 'polypeptide(L)'
;MIEAAFVTPILFLFVFGIFEFGFAFRDYLGVTNTTGDSVREASVAGNVANADYRMLRAAERASAALPDGTIERIVIFRATGPTDTIPSACKTSTSAAVLAANKCNYYTPADFSLDPTEFGCDPASNPVPDPDRHWCPTSRIVSVGAGLDYVGVYMRVTHAYITGLFGSSITFEDSSILKVEPQEI
;
A
#
# COMPACT_ATOMS: atom_id res chain seq x y z
N MET A 1 -30.03 -43.67 2.26
CA MET A 1 -29.44 -42.90 3.36
C MET A 1 -27.91 -42.94 3.37
N ILE A 2 -27.24 -44.06 3.04
CA ILE A 2 -25.77 -44.15 3.00
C ILE A 2 -25.16 -43.25 1.91
N GLU A 3 -25.80 -43.11 0.76
CA GLU A 3 -25.33 -42.25 -0.34
C GLU A 3 -25.23 -40.78 0.06
N ALA A 4 -26.19 -40.24 0.82
CA ALA A 4 -26.17 -38.87 1.32
C ALA A 4 -25.02 -38.61 2.28
N ALA A 5 -24.61 -39.62 3.09
CA ALA A 5 -23.50 -39.49 4.03
C ALA A 5 -22.14 -39.27 3.33
N PHE A 6 -21.96 -39.79 2.09
CA PHE A 6 -20.74 -39.56 1.31
C PHE A 6 -20.79 -38.27 0.48
N VAL A 7 -21.95 -37.88 -0.01
CA VAL A 7 -22.10 -36.69 -0.87
C VAL A 7 -22.08 -35.40 -0.04
N THR A 8 -22.68 -35.43 1.15
CA THR A 8 -22.82 -34.24 2.00
C THR A 8 -21.47 -33.58 2.39
N PRO A 9 -20.43 -34.30 2.85
CA PRO A 9 -19.14 -33.70 3.15
C PRO A 9 -18.48 -33.03 1.95
N ILE A 10 -18.58 -33.63 0.78
CA ILE A 10 -18.02 -33.11 -0.46
C ILE A 10 -18.74 -31.81 -0.85
N LEU A 11 -20.07 -31.81 -0.74
CA LEU A 11 -20.89 -30.64 -1.03
C LEU A 11 -20.50 -29.46 -0.10
N PHE A 12 -20.36 -29.70 1.22
CA PHE A 12 -19.96 -28.66 2.15
C PHE A 12 -18.55 -28.15 1.86
N LEU A 13 -17.60 -28.99 1.46
CA LEU A 13 -16.26 -28.57 1.08
C LEU A 13 -16.31 -27.58 -0.10
N PHE A 14 -17.12 -27.85 -1.12
CA PHE A 14 -17.31 -26.94 -2.24
C PHE A 14 -17.97 -25.62 -1.80
N VAL A 15 -19.03 -25.69 -1.01
CA VAL A 15 -19.74 -24.50 -0.52
C VAL A 15 -18.81 -23.61 0.28
N PHE A 16 -18.10 -24.15 1.27
CA PHE A 16 -17.14 -23.38 2.06
C PHE A 16 -15.97 -22.86 1.22
N GLY A 17 -15.49 -23.66 0.26
CA GLY A 17 -14.46 -23.22 -0.67
C GLY A 17 -14.88 -22.00 -1.49
N ILE A 18 -16.10 -21.98 -2.01
CA ILE A 18 -16.63 -20.83 -2.77
C ILE A 18 -16.69 -19.57 -1.89
N PHE A 19 -17.14 -19.69 -0.64
CA PHE A 19 -17.18 -18.54 0.27
C PHE A 19 -15.77 -18.04 0.62
N GLU A 20 -14.85 -18.92 0.97
CA GLU A 20 -13.47 -18.55 1.32
C GLU A 20 -12.76 -17.81 0.19
N PHE A 21 -12.77 -18.39 -1.00
CA PHE A 21 -12.14 -17.76 -2.16
C PHE A 21 -12.88 -16.51 -2.62
N GLY A 22 -14.21 -16.44 -2.45
CA GLY A 22 -15.00 -15.24 -2.72
C GLY A 22 -14.56 -14.05 -1.85
N PHE A 23 -14.37 -14.28 -0.56
CA PHE A 23 -13.88 -13.23 0.37
C PHE A 23 -12.41 -12.88 0.08
N ALA A 24 -11.54 -13.88 -0.17
CA ALA A 24 -10.15 -13.62 -0.52
C ALA A 24 -10.03 -12.80 -1.81
N PHE A 25 -10.85 -13.09 -2.82
CA PHE A 25 -10.86 -12.36 -4.08
C PHE A 25 -11.39 -10.92 -3.91
N ARG A 26 -12.39 -10.72 -3.06
CA ARG A 26 -12.88 -9.38 -2.72
C ARG A 26 -11.75 -8.54 -2.10
N ASP A 27 -11.00 -9.11 -1.17
CA ASP A 27 -9.90 -8.41 -0.50
C ASP A 27 -8.74 -8.15 -1.48
N TYR A 28 -8.44 -9.07 -2.39
CA TYR A 28 -7.48 -8.84 -3.47
C TYR A 28 -7.87 -7.63 -4.34
N LEU A 29 -9.13 -7.53 -4.75
CA LEU A 29 -9.63 -6.37 -5.50
C LEU A 29 -9.56 -5.09 -4.66
N GLY A 30 -9.84 -5.18 -3.36
CA GLY A 30 -9.69 -4.08 -2.42
C GLY A 30 -8.25 -3.53 -2.39
N VAL A 31 -7.26 -4.41 -2.33
CA VAL A 31 -5.83 -4.03 -2.37
C VAL A 31 -5.49 -3.32 -3.67
N THR A 32 -5.87 -3.88 -4.82
CA THR A 32 -5.59 -3.30 -6.14
C THR A 32 -6.23 -1.92 -6.32
N ASN A 33 -7.47 -1.76 -5.88
CA ASN A 33 -8.15 -0.46 -5.92
C ASN A 33 -7.46 0.56 -5.01
N THR A 34 -7.08 0.14 -3.79
CA THR A 34 -6.42 1.01 -2.83
C THR A 34 -5.06 1.48 -3.32
N THR A 35 -4.24 0.60 -3.90
CA THR A 35 -2.94 1.00 -4.49
C THR A 35 -3.13 1.96 -5.66
N GLY A 36 -4.13 1.73 -6.52
CA GLY A 36 -4.47 2.60 -7.64
C GLY A 36 -4.89 4.01 -7.22
N ASP A 37 -5.77 4.12 -6.24
CA ASP A 37 -6.23 5.43 -5.74
C ASP A 37 -5.13 6.16 -4.96
N SER A 38 -4.33 5.42 -4.19
CA SER A 38 -3.20 5.97 -3.43
C SER A 38 -2.12 6.55 -4.34
N VAL A 39 -1.75 5.84 -5.42
CA VAL A 39 -0.72 6.32 -6.34
C VAL A 39 -1.21 7.52 -7.16
N ARG A 40 -2.50 7.61 -7.48
CA ARG A 40 -3.08 8.79 -8.13
C ARG A 40 -2.95 10.02 -7.24
N GLU A 41 -3.32 9.89 -5.96
CA GLU A 41 -3.17 11.01 -5.02
C GLU A 41 -1.70 11.40 -4.83
N ALA A 42 -0.79 10.43 -4.75
CA ALA A 42 0.65 10.69 -4.65
C ALA A 42 1.20 11.40 -5.91
N SER A 43 0.70 11.04 -7.10
CA SER A 43 1.06 11.67 -8.38
C SER A 43 0.60 13.12 -8.43
N VAL A 44 -0.66 13.38 -8.07
CA VAL A 44 -1.26 14.74 -8.06
C VAL A 44 -0.64 15.62 -6.97
N ALA A 45 -0.37 15.05 -5.80
CA ALA A 45 0.26 15.78 -4.70
C ALA A 45 1.69 16.24 -5.03
N GLY A 46 2.38 15.52 -5.92
CA GLY A 46 3.68 15.92 -6.43
C GLY A 46 4.73 16.11 -5.33
N ASN A 47 5.25 17.33 -5.21
CA ASN A 47 6.31 17.68 -4.25
C ASN A 47 5.82 18.57 -3.09
N VAL A 48 4.53 18.65 -2.84
CA VAL A 48 4.05 19.36 -1.64
C VAL A 48 4.50 18.63 -0.37
N ALA A 49 4.81 19.37 0.69
CA ALA A 49 5.36 18.82 1.91
C ALA A 49 4.51 17.67 2.50
N ASN A 50 3.19 17.79 2.46
CA ASN A 50 2.25 16.79 2.97
C ASN A 50 1.78 15.77 1.90
N ALA A 51 2.54 15.53 0.82
CA ALA A 51 2.12 14.62 -0.24
C ALA A 51 1.90 13.19 0.27
N ASP A 52 2.77 12.68 1.13
CA ASP A 52 2.62 11.33 1.67
C ASP A 52 1.44 11.22 2.63
N TYR A 53 1.15 12.26 3.42
CA TYR A 53 -0.07 12.33 4.22
C TYR A 53 -1.34 12.24 3.34
N ARG A 54 -1.39 13.00 2.24
CA ARG A 54 -2.52 12.96 1.31
C ARG A 54 -2.71 11.56 0.70
N MET A 55 -1.61 10.93 0.31
CA MET A 55 -1.61 9.54 -0.16
C MET A 55 -2.15 8.58 0.90
N LEU A 56 -1.69 8.70 2.16
CA LEU A 56 -2.17 7.86 3.27
C LEU A 56 -3.67 8.05 3.53
N ARG A 57 -4.19 9.28 3.46
CA ARG A 57 -5.63 9.53 3.58
C ARG A 57 -6.43 8.94 2.41
N ALA A 58 -5.86 8.90 1.21
CA ALA A 58 -6.48 8.19 0.08
C ALA A 58 -6.47 6.67 0.32
N ALA A 59 -5.34 6.12 0.77
CA ALA A 59 -5.23 4.71 1.12
C ALA A 59 -6.24 4.30 2.20
N GLU A 60 -6.37 5.06 3.26
CA GLU A 60 -7.33 4.82 4.34
C GLU A 60 -8.78 4.79 3.82
N ARG A 61 -9.17 5.78 3.03
CA ARG A 61 -10.53 5.82 2.44
C ARG A 61 -10.80 4.66 1.50
N ALA A 62 -9.84 4.34 0.64
CA ALA A 62 -9.98 3.26 -0.35
C ALA A 62 -9.95 1.88 0.31
N SER A 63 -9.20 1.71 1.40
CA SER A 63 -9.09 0.46 2.14
C SER A 63 -10.27 0.18 3.09
N ALA A 64 -11.25 1.06 3.19
CA ALA A 64 -12.42 0.88 4.07
C ALA A 64 -13.25 -0.40 3.77
N ALA A 65 -13.08 -0.99 2.58
CA ALA A 65 -13.70 -2.26 2.23
C ALA A 65 -12.90 -3.49 2.70
N LEU A 66 -11.64 -3.30 3.13
CA LEU A 66 -10.81 -4.36 3.69
C LEU A 66 -11.15 -4.57 5.17
N PRO A 67 -11.06 -5.79 5.68
CA PRO A 67 -11.24 -6.04 7.11
C PRO A 67 -10.17 -5.32 7.94
N ASP A 68 -10.55 -4.89 9.14
CA ASP A 68 -9.63 -4.24 10.07
C ASP A 68 -8.44 -5.14 10.41
N GLY A 69 -7.26 -4.54 10.50
CA GLY A 69 -6.03 -5.23 10.87
C GLY A 69 -5.41 -6.11 9.78
N THR A 70 -5.95 -6.10 8.56
CA THR A 70 -5.41 -6.90 7.44
C THR A 70 -4.24 -6.23 6.72
N ILE A 71 -4.16 -4.89 6.74
CA ILE A 71 -3.06 -4.14 6.11
C ILE A 71 -1.81 -4.28 6.98
N GLU A 72 -0.75 -4.85 6.43
CA GLU A 72 0.53 -4.99 7.12
C GLU A 72 1.48 -3.84 6.83
N ARG A 73 1.49 -3.38 5.56
CA ARG A 73 2.45 -2.39 5.09
C ARG A 73 1.94 -1.63 3.88
N ILE A 74 2.22 -0.34 3.89
CA ILE A 74 2.09 0.56 2.74
C ILE A 74 3.47 1.15 2.50
N VAL A 75 3.92 1.18 1.25
CA VAL A 75 5.22 1.78 0.89
C VAL A 75 5.01 2.72 -0.28
N ILE A 76 5.49 3.96 -0.14
CA ILE A 76 5.69 4.87 -1.25
C ILE A 76 7.17 4.82 -1.66
N PHE A 77 7.46 4.69 -2.94
CA PHE A 77 8.81 4.53 -3.43
C PHE A 77 9.05 5.28 -4.74
N ARG A 78 10.32 5.63 -4.97
CA ARG A 78 10.76 6.18 -6.26
C ARG A 78 10.93 5.06 -7.26
N ALA A 79 10.20 5.15 -8.37
CA ALA A 79 10.39 4.30 -9.53
C ALA A 79 11.23 5.00 -10.61
N THR A 80 11.88 4.23 -11.47
CA THR A 80 12.67 4.74 -12.60
C THR A 80 11.87 4.80 -13.89
N GLY A 81 10.71 4.16 -13.93
CA GLY A 81 9.80 4.12 -15.08
C GLY A 81 8.47 3.45 -14.76
N PRO A 82 7.52 3.43 -15.73
CA PRO A 82 6.15 2.95 -15.50
C PRO A 82 6.05 1.43 -15.32
N THR A 83 7.08 0.67 -15.74
CA THR A 83 7.13 -0.79 -15.64
C THR A 83 8.09 -1.28 -14.55
N ASP A 84 8.57 -0.35 -13.73
CA ASP A 84 9.46 -0.68 -12.62
C ASP A 84 8.70 -1.45 -11.51
N THR A 85 9.44 -1.96 -10.57
CA THR A 85 8.90 -2.69 -9.42
C THR A 85 9.45 -2.10 -8.13
N ILE A 86 8.73 -2.29 -7.03
CA ILE A 86 9.22 -1.90 -5.72
C ILE A 86 10.58 -2.56 -5.43
N PRO A 87 11.60 -1.83 -4.96
CA PRO A 87 12.84 -2.44 -4.49
C PRO A 87 12.56 -3.49 -3.41
N SER A 88 13.11 -4.69 -3.58
CA SER A 88 12.83 -5.81 -2.66
C SER A 88 13.14 -5.48 -1.20
N ALA A 89 14.16 -4.67 -0.96
CA ALA A 89 14.50 -4.19 0.37
C ALA A 89 13.41 -3.32 1.01
N CYS A 90 12.63 -2.57 0.22
CA CYS A 90 11.53 -1.74 0.70
C CYS A 90 10.30 -2.56 1.15
N LYS A 91 10.16 -3.78 0.63
CA LYS A 91 9.04 -4.67 0.99
C LYS A 91 9.06 -5.13 2.44
N THR A 92 10.24 -5.26 3.03
CA THR A 92 10.40 -5.90 4.36
C THR A 92 11.22 -5.09 5.36
N SER A 93 12.14 -4.23 4.89
CA SER A 93 13.02 -3.49 5.77
C SER A 93 12.29 -2.37 6.53
N THR A 94 12.70 -2.17 7.78
CA THR A 94 12.37 -1.01 8.62
C THR A 94 13.61 -0.16 8.92
N SER A 95 14.78 -0.57 8.39
CA SER A 95 16.03 0.14 8.60
C SER A 95 16.06 1.47 7.84
N ALA A 96 16.24 2.57 8.55
CA ALA A 96 16.32 3.92 7.97
C ALA A 96 17.36 4.03 6.86
N ALA A 97 18.54 3.41 7.04
CA ALA A 97 19.60 3.43 6.03
C ALA A 97 19.20 2.70 4.74
N VAL A 98 18.51 1.56 4.87
CA VAL A 98 18.03 0.79 3.72
C VAL A 98 16.92 1.53 2.98
N LEU A 99 15.96 2.11 3.72
CA LEU A 99 14.86 2.87 3.16
C LEU A 99 15.37 4.11 2.41
N ALA A 100 16.28 4.87 3.01
CA ALA A 100 16.87 6.06 2.40
C ALA A 100 17.69 5.71 1.14
N ALA A 101 18.48 4.63 1.18
CA ALA A 101 19.26 4.17 0.03
C ALA A 101 18.38 3.78 -1.16
N ASN A 102 17.20 3.22 -0.90
CA ASN A 102 16.24 2.79 -1.92
C ASN A 102 15.14 3.81 -2.21
N LYS A 103 15.19 5.00 -1.56
CA LYS A 103 14.20 6.08 -1.71
C LYS A 103 12.77 5.58 -1.53
N CYS A 104 12.49 5.01 -0.36
CA CYS A 104 11.17 4.54 -0.01
C CYS A 104 10.81 4.89 1.45
N ASN A 105 9.58 5.36 1.64
CA ASN A 105 8.95 5.57 2.93
C ASN A 105 7.98 4.42 3.17
N TYR A 106 7.95 3.86 4.38
CA TYR A 106 6.99 2.83 4.72
C TYR A 106 6.05 3.31 5.82
N TYR A 107 4.82 2.82 5.76
CA TYR A 107 3.73 3.17 6.65
C TYR A 107 2.97 1.92 7.07
N THR A 108 2.29 2.04 8.19
CA THR A 108 1.38 1.05 8.76
C THR A 108 0.01 1.68 8.98
N PRO A 109 -1.05 0.94 9.28
CA PRO A 109 -2.34 1.53 9.63
C PRO A 109 -2.30 2.49 10.83
N ALA A 110 -1.32 2.35 11.73
CA ALA A 110 -1.13 3.28 12.85
C ALA A 110 -0.80 4.71 12.36
N ASP A 111 -0.16 4.83 11.20
CA ASP A 111 0.23 6.12 10.64
C ASP A 111 -0.96 6.87 10.01
N PHE A 112 -2.13 6.25 9.86
CA PHE A 112 -3.36 6.93 9.44
C PHE A 112 -3.84 7.98 10.45
N SER A 113 -3.44 7.89 11.71
CA SER A 113 -3.80 8.84 12.76
C SER A 113 -2.84 10.04 12.87
N LEU A 114 -1.76 10.08 12.10
CA LEU A 114 -0.78 11.16 12.13
C LEU A 114 -1.38 12.48 11.62
N ASP A 115 -0.87 13.59 12.17
CA ASP A 115 -1.25 14.93 11.73
C ASP A 115 -0.48 15.32 10.45
N PRO A 116 -1.05 16.12 9.54
CA PRO A 116 -0.33 16.59 8.34
C PRO A 116 0.95 17.37 8.66
N THR A 117 1.08 17.94 9.85
CA THR A 117 2.29 18.67 10.30
C THR A 117 3.46 17.75 10.66
N GLU A 118 3.22 16.44 10.79
CA GLU A 118 4.27 15.44 11.03
C GLU A 118 4.95 14.95 9.74
N PHE A 119 4.57 15.52 8.60
CA PHE A 119 5.13 15.22 7.28
C PHE A 119 5.86 16.43 6.72
N GLY A 120 6.74 16.21 5.75
CA GLY A 120 7.38 17.28 4.99
C GLY A 120 8.90 17.33 5.15
N CYS A 121 9.49 16.42 5.91
CA CYS A 121 10.94 16.32 6.10
C CYS A 121 11.59 17.59 6.66
N ASP A 122 10.90 18.32 7.50
CA ASP A 122 11.47 19.51 8.16
C ASP A 122 12.17 19.10 9.46
N PRO A 123 13.52 19.06 9.49
CA PRO A 123 14.26 18.69 10.69
C PRO A 123 14.11 19.70 11.84
N ALA A 124 13.54 20.89 11.57
CA ALA A 124 13.35 21.93 12.58
C ALA A 124 11.99 21.86 13.28
N SER A 125 11.00 21.20 12.67
CA SER A 125 9.62 21.24 13.14
C SER A 125 9.24 20.10 14.08
N ASN A 126 10.03 19.02 14.15
CA ASN A 126 9.63 17.84 14.92
C ASN A 126 10.81 17.18 15.64
N PRO A 127 10.74 16.94 16.98
CA PRO A 127 11.73 16.15 17.71
C PRO A 127 11.69 14.66 17.35
N VAL A 128 10.60 14.20 16.71
CA VAL A 128 10.46 12.85 16.14
C VAL A 128 10.76 12.94 14.65
N PRO A 129 11.66 12.09 14.12
CA PRO A 129 11.96 12.12 12.69
C PRO A 129 10.71 11.85 11.85
N ASP A 130 10.42 12.73 10.89
CA ASP A 130 9.27 12.61 10.00
C ASP A 130 9.19 11.23 9.33
N PRO A 131 8.00 10.65 9.18
CA PRO A 131 7.82 9.32 8.62
C PRO A 131 8.21 9.25 7.12
N ASP A 132 8.15 10.38 6.41
CA ASP A 132 8.45 10.52 4.99
C ASP A 132 9.91 10.93 4.67
N ARG A 133 10.80 10.97 5.66
CA ARG A 133 12.18 11.45 5.55
C ARG A 133 13.11 10.64 4.63
N HIS A 134 12.77 9.39 4.32
CA HIS A 134 13.66 8.52 3.54
C HIS A 134 13.59 8.81 2.04
N TRP A 135 12.47 9.31 1.56
CA TRP A 135 12.28 9.92 0.26
C TRP A 135 11.35 11.12 0.41
N CYS A 136 11.97 12.23 0.74
CA CYS A 136 11.27 13.45 1.07
C CYS A 136 10.36 13.93 -0.09
N PRO A 137 9.07 14.17 0.16
CA PRO A 137 8.17 14.68 -0.87
C PRO A 137 8.69 15.92 -1.58
N THR A 138 9.22 16.89 -0.81
CA THR A 138 9.74 18.16 -1.36
C THR A 138 10.96 18.00 -2.27
N SER A 139 11.60 16.81 -2.28
CA SER A 139 12.73 16.50 -3.16
C SER A 139 12.31 15.85 -4.48
N ARG A 140 11.01 15.58 -4.70
CA ARG A 140 10.50 14.97 -5.92
C ARG A 140 10.53 15.95 -7.08
N ILE A 141 10.92 15.47 -8.26
CA ILE A 141 11.04 16.29 -9.46
C ILE A 141 9.67 16.38 -10.14
N VAL A 142 9.10 17.58 -10.15
CA VAL A 142 7.78 17.89 -10.72
C VAL A 142 7.85 18.79 -11.96
N SER A 143 9.05 19.16 -12.43
CA SER A 143 9.24 20.00 -13.60
C SER A 143 9.54 19.17 -14.84
N VAL A 144 8.87 19.48 -15.95
CA VAL A 144 9.03 18.78 -17.24
C VAL A 144 10.47 18.86 -17.75
N GLY A 145 11.12 20.01 -17.57
CA GLY A 145 12.50 20.24 -18.05
C GLY A 145 13.57 19.42 -17.34
N ALA A 146 13.33 19.02 -16.08
CA ALA A 146 14.25 18.19 -15.28
C ALA A 146 13.94 16.69 -15.38
N GLY A 147 12.85 16.32 -16.05
CA GLY A 147 12.36 14.94 -16.11
C GLY A 147 11.59 14.55 -14.84
N LEU A 148 10.28 14.43 -14.99
CA LEU A 148 9.37 14.11 -13.87
C LEU A 148 9.71 12.77 -13.23
N ASP A 149 9.70 12.72 -11.90
CA ASP A 149 9.83 11.47 -11.16
C ASP A 149 8.63 10.53 -11.39
N TYR A 150 8.84 9.25 -11.15
CA TYR A 150 7.79 8.26 -11.04
C TYR A 150 7.60 7.90 -9.56
N VAL A 151 6.37 7.97 -9.10
CA VAL A 151 5.98 7.55 -7.77
C VAL A 151 5.28 6.21 -7.84
N GLY A 152 5.69 5.28 -6.98
CA GLY A 152 5.03 4.00 -6.82
C GLY A 152 4.45 3.86 -5.42
N VAL A 153 3.30 3.21 -5.33
CA VAL A 153 2.69 2.79 -4.06
C VAL A 153 2.56 1.27 -4.08
N TYR A 154 3.02 0.65 -3.02
CA TYR A 154 2.91 -0.78 -2.77
C TYR A 154 2.13 -1.00 -1.50
N MET A 155 1.28 -2.03 -1.49
CA MET A 155 0.52 -2.46 -0.33
C MET A 155 0.65 -3.97 -0.13
N ARG A 156 0.73 -4.37 1.14
CA ARG A 156 0.71 -5.76 1.57
C ARG A 156 -0.41 -5.96 2.58
N VAL A 157 -1.24 -6.96 2.31
CA VAL A 157 -2.44 -7.28 3.08
C VAL A 157 -2.48 -8.78 3.33
N THR A 158 -2.81 -9.19 4.54
CA THR A 158 -3.02 -10.59 4.89
C THR A 158 -4.51 -10.86 5.14
N HIS A 159 -5.08 -11.72 4.31
CA HIS A 159 -6.43 -12.25 4.47
C HIS A 159 -6.40 -13.52 5.32
N ALA A 160 -7.15 -13.54 6.43
CA ALA A 160 -7.32 -14.74 7.25
C ALA A 160 -8.52 -15.57 6.73
N TYR A 161 -8.30 -16.87 6.51
CA TYR A 161 -9.39 -17.76 6.16
C TYR A 161 -10.32 -18.00 7.33
N ILE A 162 -11.62 -18.12 7.05
CA ILE A 162 -12.67 -18.28 8.08
C ILE A 162 -12.72 -19.73 8.60
N THR A 163 -12.65 -20.68 7.69
CA THR A 163 -12.82 -22.09 8.05
C THR A 163 -11.49 -22.80 8.36
N GLY A 164 -10.38 -22.25 7.89
CA GLY A 164 -9.07 -22.89 8.01
C GLY A 164 -8.86 -24.13 7.16
N LEU A 165 -9.82 -24.50 6.28
CA LEU A 165 -9.73 -25.68 5.40
C LEU A 165 -8.60 -25.55 4.37
N PHE A 166 -8.26 -24.34 3.96
CA PHE A 166 -7.26 -24.03 2.93
C PHE A 166 -5.99 -23.38 3.52
N GLY A 167 -5.81 -23.46 4.82
CA GLY A 167 -4.73 -22.82 5.57
C GLY A 167 -5.23 -21.76 6.53
N SER A 168 -4.31 -21.03 7.19
CA SER A 168 -4.67 -19.98 8.13
C SER A 168 -4.90 -18.63 7.46
N SER A 169 -4.11 -18.32 6.42
CA SER A 169 -4.15 -17.02 5.75
C SER A 169 -3.49 -17.07 4.37
N ILE A 170 -3.77 -16.04 3.58
CA ILE A 170 -3.09 -15.75 2.32
C ILE A 170 -2.69 -14.28 2.31
N THR A 171 -1.49 -13.97 1.79
CA THR A 171 -0.99 -12.61 1.66
C THR A 171 -1.15 -12.13 0.22
N PHE A 172 -1.73 -10.95 0.06
CA PHE A 172 -1.82 -10.23 -1.20
C PHE A 172 -0.85 -9.06 -1.21
N GLU A 173 -0.16 -8.90 -2.32
CA GLU A 173 0.73 -7.78 -2.59
C GLU A 173 0.33 -7.15 -3.93
N ASP A 174 0.25 -5.83 -3.95
CA ASP A 174 0.04 -5.09 -5.19
C ASP A 174 0.87 -3.81 -5.20
N SER A 175 1.21 -3.33 -6.39
CA SER A 175 1.90 -2.06 -6.57
C SER A 175 1.48 -1.37 -7.85
N SER A 176 1.27 -0.08 -7.75
CA SER A 176 0.94 0.79 -8.89
C SER A 176 1.95 1.92 -8.99
N ILE A 177 2.30 2.32 -10.23
CA ILE A 177 3.29 3.36 -10.50
C ILE A 177 2.68 4.39 -11.44
N LEU A 178 2.79 5.66 -11.10
CA LEU A 178 2.42 6.77 -11.95
C LEU A 178 3.54 7.80 -12.03
N LYS A 179 3.54 8.55 -13.11
CA LYS A 179 4.40 9.71 -13.26
C LYS A 179 3.83 10.87 -12.44
N VAL A 180 4.68 11.58 -11.72
CA VAL A 180 4.26 12.76 -10.95
C VAL A 180 3.70 13.81 -11.91
N GLU A 181 2.59 14.43 -11.54
CA GLU A 181 2.00 15.50 -12.35
C GLU A 181 2.88 16.75 -12.33
N PRO A 182 3.05 17.42 -13.49
CA PRO A 182 3.78 18.68 -13.53
C PRO A 182 3.13 19.71 -12.63
N GLN A 183 3.92 20.35 -11.78
CA GLN A 183 3.47 21.51 -11.01
C GLN A 183 3.93 22.77 -11.76
N GLU A 184 3.02 23.70 -12.01
CA GLU A 184 3.39 25.04 -12.48
C GLU A 184 4.04 25.78 -11.31
N ILE A 185 5.27 26.22 -11.51
CA ILE A 185 6.07 26.97 -10.53
C ILE A 185 5.83 28.47 -10.78
#